data_a06ac4557819f4a5a5381e5283bf0848
#
_entry.id   a06ac4557819f4a5a5381e5283bf0848
#
_cell.length_a   1.000
_cell.length_b   1.000
_cell.length_c   1.000
_cell.angle_alpha   90.00
_cell.angle_beta   90.00
_cell.angle_gamma   90.00
#
_symmetry.space_group_name_H-M   'P 1'
#
loop_
_entity.id
_entity.type
_entity.pdbx_description
1 polymer ?
#
loop_
_entity_poly.entity_id
_entity_poly.type
_entity_poly.pdbx_seq_one_letter_code
_entity_poly.pdbx_strand_id
1 'polypeptide(L)'
;MEENNLNRERESESIDIKVLVEKFITRWRWFAVSVPLCLVIALLICQSRVPIYNVTGKVMISDSKKGELGTNVMMKELGLAAADMFVENEIVELQSKNLMREVVEELDLNVCYVREGFLRDRELYNDSPVKVLVDNPGEIRDTSFHVLLDTANLVILMNLDGEKMWSGHYSESVPMGDYNLSIEPNRKVTSKEKIRVDLSSFRKTANSFSGNLNVQILVKNTNSVLVSLKDAVPARGIAVINALVKRYNQNGIDNKRIVSEATVEFINERLDVINQELGTIERRAEDFKKTNKLTDITSDAAFVMERKKQS
;
A
#
# COMPACT_ATOMS: atom_id res chain seq x y z
N MET A 1 76.85 -19.51 -25.58
CA MET A 1 76.84 -18.68 -24.35
C MET A 1 75.54 -17.92 -24.12
N GLU A 2 74.49 -18.10 -24.94
CA GLU A 2 73.22 -17.40 -24.84
C GLU A 2 72.11 -18.25 -24.13
N GLU A 3 72.30 -19.55 -24.01
CA GLU A 3 71.28 -20.44 -23.41
C GLU A 3 71.28 -20.45 -21.87
N ASN A 4 72.30 -19.86 -21.23
CA ASN A 4 72.44 -19.83 -19.78
C ASN A 4 71.83 -18.59 -19.10
N ASN A 5 71.39 -17.58 -19.91
CA ASN A 5 70.80 -16.34 -19.39
C ASN A 5 69.26 -16.42 -19.32
N LEU A 6 68.62 -17.32 -20.09
CA LEU A 6 67.15 -17.45 -20.13
C LEU A 6 66.62 -18.28 -18.95
N ASN A 7 67.47 -19.07 -18.30
CA ASN A 7 67.08 -19.85 -17.13
C ASN A 7 67.22 -19.12 -15.78
N ARG A 8 67.92 -17.95 -15.78
CA ARG A 8 68.07 -17.12 -14.56
C ARG A 8 66.92 -16.15 -14.34
N GLU A 9 66.14 -15.82 -15.39
CA GLU A 9 64.97 -14.94 -15.25
C GLU A 9 63.67 -15.64 -14.85
N ARG A 10 63.63 -16.99 -14.81
CA ARG A 10 62.45 -17.77 -14.35
C ARG A 10 62.52 -18.21 -12.90
N GLU A 11 63.60 -17.92 -12.15
CA GLU A 11 63.76 -18.24 -10.77
C GLU A 11 63.31 -17.17 -9.77
N SER A 12 62.76 -16.09 -10.24
CA SER A 12 62.34 -15.00 -9.36
C SER A 12 60.87 -14.67 -9.51
N GLU A 13 60.06 -15.41 -8.82
CA GLU A 13 58.80 -14.94 -8.18
C GLU A 13 58.05 -16.10 -7.51
N SER A 14 58.79 -17.09 -6.99
CA SER A 14 58.22 -17.91 -5.94
C SER A 14 58.15 -17.01 -4.70
N ILE A 15 56.99 -16.45 -4.44
CA ILE A 15 56.74 -15.76 -3.18
C ILE A 15 56.94 -16.77 -2.08
N ASP A 16 58.11 -16.68 -1.40
CA ASP A 16 58.46 -17.60 -0.34
C ASP A 16 57.56 -17.32 0.86
N ILE A 17 56.48 -18.11 0.96
CA ILE A 17 55.47 -18.02 2.00
C ILE A 17 56.06 -18.01 3.39
N LYS A 18 57.22 -18.71 3.58
CA LYS A 18 57.96 -18.72 4.83
C LYS A 18 58.49 -17.36 5.23
N VAL A 19 59.09 -16.63 4.28
CA VAL A 19 59.63 -15.27 4.51
C VAL A 19 58.50 -14.25 4.76
N LEU A 20 57.36 -14.41 4.10
CA LEU A 20 56.17 -13.62 4.40
C LEU A 20 55.68 -13.90 5.83
N VAL A 21 55.53 -15.15 6.24
CA VAL A 21 55.03 -15.52 7.58
C VAL A 21 56.02 -15.01 8.65
N GLU A 22 57.34 -15.12 8.45
CA GLU A 22 58.33 -14.57 9.39
C GLU A 22 58.22 -13.05 9.55
N LYS A 23 58.00 -12.30 8.47
CA LYS A 23 57.76 -10.86 8.51
C LYS A 23 56.44 -10.51 9.24
N PHE A 24 55.41 -11.32 9.10
CA PHE A 24 54.16 -11.15 9.83
C PHE A 24 54.36 -11.43 11.32
N ILE A 25 55.04 -12.50 11.70
CA ILE A 25 55.28 -12.85 13.09
C ILE A 25 56.18 -11.80 13.79
N THR A 26 57.17 -11.24 13.11
CA THR A 26 58.05 -10.20 13.67
C THR A 26 57.30 -8.88 13.95
N ARG A 27 56.23 -8.62 13.21
CA ARG A 27 55.41 -7.41 13.39
C ARG A 27 54.03 -7.65 14.01
N TRP A 28 53.86 -8.78 14.73
CA TRP A 28 52.58 -9.17 15.32
C TRP A 28 51.94 -8.10 16.21
N ARG A 29 52.75 -7.23 16.83
CA ARG A 29 52.24 -6.08 17.65
C ARG A 29 51.37 -5.12 16.87
N TRP A 30 51.69 -4.88 15.61
CA TRP A 30 50.88 -4.02 14.74
C TRP A 30 49.53 -4.66 14.42
N PHE A 31 49.51 -5.99 14.22
CA PHE A 31 48.27 -6.75 14.04
C PHE A 31 47.45 -6.82 15.31
N ALA A 32 48.11 -6.99 16.47
CA ALA A 32 47.45 -7.00 17.76
C ALA A 32 46.72 -5.66 18.10
N VAL A 33 47.13 -4.55 17.49
CA VAL A 33 46.47 -3.27 17.65
C VAL A 33 45.46 -3.02 16.49
N SER A 34 45.84 -3.32 15.24
CA SER A 34 45.00 -3.00 14.09
C SER A 34 43.72 -3.84 14.03
N VAL A 35 43.81 -5.14 14.39
CA VAL A 35 42.64 -6.04 14.35
C VAL A 35 41.54 -5.60 15.34
N PRO A 36 41.82 -5.36 16.65
CA PRO A 36 40.78 -4.88 17.55
C PRO A 36 40.30 -3.47 17.17
N LEU A 37 41.17 -2.59 16.64
CA LEU A 37 40.77 -1.28 16.17
C LEU A 37 39.74 -1.39 15.00
N CYS A 38 40.05 -2.22 14.00
CA CYS A 38 39.10 -2.49 12.91
C CYS A 38 37.79 -3.10 13.41
N LEU A 39 37.87 -4.00 14.41
CA LEU A 39 36.68 -4.62 15.01
C LEU A 39 35.81 -3.60 15.75
N VAL A 40 36.39 -2.69 16.50
CA VAL A 40 35.69 -1.60 17.17
C VAL A 40 35.03 -0.67 16.12
N ILE A 41 35.75 -0.30 15.06
CA ILE A 41 35.20 0.53 13.97
C ILE A 41 34.05 -0.20 13.29
N ALA A 42 34.18 -1.48 12.97
CA ALA A 42 33.14 -2.29 12.38
C ALA A 42 31.89 -2.39 13.27
N LEU A 43 32.07 -2.58 14.59
CA LEU A 43 30.97 -2.57 15.56
C LEU A 43 30.25 -1.23 15.63
N LEU A 44 31.01 -0.11 15.63
CA LEU A 44 30.41 1.24 15.62
C LEU A 44 29.59 1.47 14.34
N ILE A 45 30.10 1.10 13.18
CA ILE A 45 29.37 1.20 11.91
C ILE A 45 28.12 0.31 11.92
N CYS A 46 28.24 -0.93 12.40
CA CYS A 46 27.11 -1.86 12.48
C CYS A 46 26.01 -1.33 13.43
N GLN A 47 26.39 -0.76 14.57
CA GLN A 47 25.48 -0.22 15.56
C GLN A 47 24.83 1.11 15.12
N SER A 48 25.47 1.87 14.21
CA SER A 48 24.94 3.09 13.62
C SER A 48 23.86 2.84 12.56
N ARG A 49 23.76 1.61 12.01
CA ARG A 49 22.76 1.28 10.98
C ARG A 49 21.39 1.05 11.60
N VAL A 50 20.35 1.62 10.99
CA VAL A 50 18.96 1.33 11.34
C VAL A 50 18.60 -0.04 10.78
N PRO A 51 18.15 -1.00 11.61
CA PRO A 51 17.70 -2.30 11.12
C PRO A 51 16.42 -2.13 10.30
N ILE A 52 16.38 -2.76 9.11
CA ILE A 52 15.19 -2.80 8.28
C ILE A 52 14.62 -4.22 8.38
N TYR A 53 13.34 -4.29 8.73
CA TYR A 53 12.60 -5.54 8.87
C TYR A 53 11.74 -5.76 7.63
N ASN A 54 11.62 -7.01 7.21
CA ASN A 54 10.70 -7.40 6.14
C ASN A 54 9.45 -7.99 6.78
N VAL A 55 8.38 -7.20 6.83
CA VAL A 55 7.07 -7.63 7.34
C VAL A 55 6.31 -8.29 6.22
N THR A 56 5.75 -9.48 6.45
CA THR A 56 5.04 -10.24 5.41
C THR A 56 3.63 -10.62 5.87
N GLY A 57 2.67 -10.49 4.98
CA GLY A 57 1.29 -10.94 5.13
C GLY A 57 0.89 -11.85 3.98
N LYS A 58 0.16 -12.93 4.27
CA LYS A 58 -0.47 -13.77 3.23
C LYS A 58 -1.90 -13.34 3.06
N VAL A 59 -2.30 -13.05 1.82
CA VAL A 59 -3.65 -12.63 1.46
C VAL A 59 -4.20 -13.61 0.45
N MET A 60 -5.43 -14.07 0.67
CA MET A 60 -6.16 -14.87 -0.29
C MET A 60 -7.14 -13.97 -1.04
N ILE A 61 -6.97 -13.87 -2.34
CA ILE A 61 -7.87 -13.11 -3.21
C ILE A 61 -9.07 -14.00 -3.53
N SER A 62 -10.26 -13.55 -3.14
CA SER A 62 -11.48 -14.31 -3.41
C SER A 62 -11.97 -14.06 -4.84
N ASP A 63 -12.20 -15.12 -5.60
CA ASP A 63 -12.83 -15.09 -6.92
C ASP A 63 -14.32 -14.67 -6.84
N SER A 64 -14.59 -13.51 -6.29
CA SER A 64 -15.98 -13.02 -6.23
C SER A 64 -16.52 -12.55 -7.58
N LYS A 65 -15.74 -12.58 -8.64
CA LYS A 65 -16.17 -12.36 -10.05
C LYS A 65 -16.79 -13.59 -10.70
N LYS A 66 -17.09 -14.63 -9.93
CA LYS A 66 -17.90 -15.78 -10.45
C LYS A 66 -19.31 -15.39 -10.92
N GLY A 67 -19.70 -14.12 -10.82
CA GLY A 67 -20.97 -13.61 -11.34
C GLY A 67 -20.98 -13.26 -12.85
N GLU A 68 -19.84 -13.11 -13.49
CA GLU A 68 -19.74 -13.00 -14.96
C GLU A 68 -19.68 -14.40 -15.59
N LEU A 69 -20.75 -15.17 -15.38
CA LEU A 69 -20.85 -16.59 -15.73
C LEU A 69 -20.76 -16.91 -17.23
N GLY A 70 -20.77 -15.92 -18.12
CA GLY A 70 -20.74 -16.17 -19.56
C GLY A 70 -19.34 -16.18 -20.17
N THR A 71 -18.51 -15.19 -19.83
CA THR A 71 -17.22 -14.97 -20.49
C THR A 71 -16.09 -15.83 -19.91
N ASN A 72 -16.07 -16.05 -18.58
CA ASN A 72 -15.01 -16.82 -17.94
C ASN A 72 -15.07 -18.32 -18.20
N VAL A 73 -16.28 -18.89 -18.34
CA VAL A 73 -16.44 -20.30 -18.73
C VAL A 73 -15.98 -20.52 -20.18
N MET A 74 -16.31 -19.60 -21.07
CA MET A 74 -15.94 -19.67 -22.48
C MET A 74 -14.42 -19.45 -22.68
N MET A 75 -13.79 -18.57 -21.92
CA MET A 75 -12.33 -18.37 -21.94
C MET A 75 -11.58 -19.57 -21.35
N LYS A 76 -12.13 -20.21 -20.32
CA LYS A 76 -11.53 -21.40 -19.70
C LYS A 76 -11.63 -22.63 -20.64
N GLU A 77 -12.73 -22.76 -21.40
CA GLU A 77 -12.87 -23.80 -22.42
C GLU A 77 -11.95 -23.55 -23.63
N LEU A 78 -11.62 -22.30 -23.93
CA LEU A 78 -10.68 -21.92 -24.99
C LEU A 78 -9.20 -22.06 -24.58
N GLY A 79 -8.90 -22.54 -23.36
CA GLY A 79 -7.53 -22.76 -22.88
C GLY A 79 -6.74 -21.46 -22.66
N LEU A 80 -7.39 -20.30 -22.67
CA LEU A 80 -6.78 -19.02 -22.36
C LEU A 80 -6.67 -18.91 -20.85
N ALA A 81 -5.47 -18.63 -20.32
CA ALA A 81 -5.11 -18.57 -18.90
C ALA A 81 -5.76 -17.36 -18.18
N ALA A 82 -7.09 -17.35 -18.11
CA ALA A 82 -7.86 -16.24 -17.48
C ALA A 82 -7.61 -16.13 -15.97
N ALA A 83 -7.20 -17.22 -15.31
CA ALA A 83 -6.99 -17.21 -13.86
C ALA A 83 -5.72 -16.45 -13.45
N ASP A 84 -4.63 -16.56 -14.21
CA ASP A 84 -3.36 -15.90 -13.89
C ASP A 84 -3.47 -14.38 -14.14
N MET A 85 -4.10 -13.97 -15.25
CA MET A 85 -4.36 -12.55 -15.53
C MET A 85 -5.23 -11.88 -14.46
N PHE A 86 -6.11 -12.63 -13.83
CA PHE A 86 -6.99 -12.10 -12.80
C PHE A 86 -6.20 -11.74 -11.52
N VAL A 87 -5.34 -12.65 -11.05
CA VAL A 87 -4.51 -12.41 -9.85
C VAL A 87 -3.48 -11.31 -10.10
N GLU A 88 -2.93 -11.22 -11.32
CA GLU A 88 -2.00 -10.16 -11.70
C GLU A 88 -2.66 -8.77 -11.63
N ASN A 89 -3.91 -8.63 -12.08
CA ASN A 89 -4.65 -7.37 -11.98
C ASN A 89 -4.89 -6.96 -10.52
N GLU A 90 -5.23 -7.91 -9.65
CA GLU A 90 -5.42 -7.64 -8.23
C GLU A 90 -4.11 -7.26 -7.53
N ILE A 91 -2.97 -7.82 -7.96
CA ILE A 91 -1.63 -7.41 -7.50
C ILE A 91 -1.36 -5.95 -7.88
N VAL A 92 -1.68 -5.55 -9.11
CA VAL A 92 -1.52 -4.15 -9.56
C VAL A 92 -2.39 -3.21 -8.72
N GLU A 93 -3.62 -3.62 -8.40
CA GLU A 93 -4.52 -2.83 -7.53
C GLU A 93 -3.95 -2.71 -6.11
N LEU A 94 -3.47 -3.80 -5.51
CA LEU A 94 -2.81 -3.78 -4.20
C LEU A 94 -1.53 -2.92 -4.17
N GLN A 95 -0.82 -2.80 -5.29
CA GLN A 95 0.36 -1.93 -5.44
C GLN A 95 0.01 -0.50 -5.85
N SER A 96 -1.27 -0.18 -5.99
CA SER A 96 -1.72 1.14 -6.40
C SER A 96 -1.28 2.22 -5.41
N LYS A 97 -0.72 3.31 -5.94
CA LYS A 97 -0.32 4.47 -5.14
C LYS A 97 -1.51 5.17 -4.49
N ASN A 98 -2.69 5.11 -5.12
CA ASN A 98 -3.91 5.70 -4.57
C ASN A 98 -4.35 4.92 -3.33
N LEU A 99 -4.36 3.58 -3.41
CA LEU A 99 -4.68 2.72 -2.27
C LEU A 99 -3.69 2.95 -1.12
N MET A 100 -2.39 3.04 -1.43
CA MET A 100 -1.37 3.35 -0.41
C MET A 100 -1.57 4.74 0.19
N ARG A 101 -2.02 5.74 -0.59
CA ARG A 101 -2.30 7.08 -0.07
C ARG A 101 -3.45 7.04 0.94
N GLU A 102 -4.53 6.31 0.65
CA GLU A 102 -5.64 6.12 1.59
C GLU A 102 -5.17 5.46 2.91
N VAL A 103 -4.26 4.48 2.82
CA VAL A 103 -3.65 3.84 4.00
C VAL A 103 -2.81 4.83 4.81
N VAL A 104 -2.01 5.65 4.14
CA VAL A 104 -1.18 6.68 4.78
C VAL A 104 -2.04 7.72 5.48
N GLU A 105 -3.16 8.12 4.86
CA GLU A 105 -4.15 9.03 5.43
C GLU A 105 -4.88 8.39 6.63
N GLU A 106 -5.30 7.12 6.54
CA GLU A 106 -5.99 6.42 7.64
C GLU A 106 -5.11 6.25 8.89
N LEU A 107 -3.81 6.05 8.69
CA LEU A 107 -2.86 5.76 9.78
C LEU A 107 -2.03 6.98 10.20
N ASP A 108 -2.29 8.19 9.67
CA ASP A 108 -1.53 9.42 9.93
C ASP A 108 -0.01 9.25 9.74
N LEU A 109 0.42 8.48 8.71
CA LEU A 109 1.84 8.14 8.51
C LEU A 109 2.67 9.29 7.92
N ASN A 110 2.04 10.39 7.58
CA ASN A 110 2.69 11.62 7.13
C ASN A 110 3.46 12.34 8.25
N VAL A 111 3.26 11.95 9.52
CA VAL A 111 3.95 12.44 10.70
C VAL A 111 4.87 11.36 11.24
N CYS A 112 6.17 11.61 11.23
CA CYS A 112 7.18 10.69 11.76
C CYS A 112 7.79 11.27 13.05
N TYR A 113 7.83 10.48 14.10
CA TYR A 113 8.39 10.86 15.40
C TYR A 113 9.72 10.17 15.60
N VAL A 114 10.77 10.93 15.79
CA VAL A 114 12.14 10.41 15.90
C VAL A 114 12.76 10.86 17.20
N ARG A 115 13.25 9.90 17.98
CA ARG A 115 14.13 10.19 19.12
C ARG A 115 15.57 10.15 18.63
N GLU A 116 16.23 11.29 18.69
CA GLU A 116 17.64 11.41 18.36
C GLU A 116 18.49 10.69 19.39
N GLY A 117 19.35 9.78 18.94
CA GLY A 117 20.25 9.01 19.77
C GLY A 117 21.70 9.33 19.44
N PHE A 118 22.63 9.04 20.38
CA PHE A 118 24.07 9.29 20.19
C PHE A 118 24.66 8.48 19.02
N LEU A 119 24.22 7.24 18.81
CA LEU A 119 24.73 6.34 17.75
C LEU A 119 23.74 6.18 16.60
N ARG A 120 22.46 6.24 16.88
CA ARG A 120 21.40 6.10 15.87
C ARG A 120 20.11 6.76 16.34
N ASP A 121 19.38 7.30 15.40
CA ASP A 121 18.03 7.78 15.60
C ASP A 121 17.07 6.58 15.70
N ARG A 122 16.07 6.72 16.56
CA ARG A 122 15.02 5.73 16.74
C ARG A 122 13.66 6.33 16.42
N GLU A 123 12.98 5.75 15.46
CA GLU A 123 11.59 6.10 15.17
C GLU A 123 10.65 5.53 16.23
N LEU A 124 9.75 6.34 16.74
CA LEU A 124 8.90 6.00 17.89
C LEU A 124 7.53 5.43 17.48
N TYR A 125 7.02 5.82 16.31
CA TYR A 125 5.67 5.44 15.85
C TYR A 125 4.63 5.58 16.98
N ASN A 126 4.04 4.49 17.49
CA ASN A 126 3.06 4.50 18.57
C ASN A 126 3.63 4.83 19.95
N ASP A 127 4.96 4.72 20.13
CA ASP A 127 5.65 5.02 21.39
C ASP A 127 5.95 6.52 21.55
N SER A 128 5.51 7.36 20.61
CA SER A 128 5.66 8.81 20.71
C SER A 128 4.96 9.35 21.95
N PRO A 129 5.58 10.29 22.71
CA PRO A 129 4.93 10.93 23.84
C PRO A 129 3.80 11.89 23.43
N VAL A 130 3.79 12.32 22.18
CA VAL A 130 2.79 13.25 21.62
C VAL A 130 2.24 12.76 20.30
N LYS A 131 1.05 13.21 19.97
CA LYS A 131 0.45 13.12 18.64
C LYS A 131 0.29 14.53 18.08
N VAL A 132 0.79 14.74 16.88
CA VAL A 132 0.64 16.00 16.12
C VAL A 132 -0.55 15.86 15.19
N LEU A 133 -1.51 16.74 15.31
CA LEU A 133 -2.66 16.84 14.42
C LEU A 133 -2.48 18.08 13.54
N VAL A 134 -2.82 17.97 12.27
CA VAL A 134 -2.69 19.05 11.28
C VAL A 134 -4.08 19.39 10.74
N ASP A 135 -4.47 20.67 10.81
CA ASP A 135 -5.80 21.11 10.39
C ASP A 135 -6.03 21.02 8.88
N ASN A 136 -5.07 21.24 8.04
CA ASN A 136 -5.18 21.14 6.59
C ASN A 136 -4.11 20.20 6.02
N PRO A 137 -4.29 18.88 6.14
CA PRO A 137 -3.26 17.92 5.79
C PRO A 137 -2.90 17.91 4.29
N GLY A 138 -3.74 18.47 3.41
CA GLY A 138 -3.45 18.59 1.97
C GLY A 138 -2.40 19.67 1.62
N GLU A 139 -2.16 20.63 2.52
CA GLU A 139 -1.22 21.75 2.33
C GLU A 139 0.12 21.55 3.03
N ILE A 140 0.33 20.39 3.65
CA ILE A 140 1.57 20.08 4.37
C ILE A 140 2.76 20.17 3.42
N ARG A 141 3.70 21.06 3.75
CA ARG A 141 5.04 21.07 3.18
C ARG A 141 5.96 20.22 4.04
N ASP A 142 6.93 19.57 3.41
CA ASP A 142 7.95 18.79 4.12
C ASP A 142 8.66 19.72 5.11
N THR A 143 8.49 19.44 6.38
CA THR A 143 9.02 20.27 7.48
C THR A 143 9.47 19.38 8.62
N SER A 144 10.58 19.74 9.26
CA SER A 144 11.09 19.05 10.43
C SER A 144 11.31 20.05 11.56
N PHE A 145 10.90 19.69 12.77
CA PHE A 145 11.09 20.51 13.95
C PHE A 145 11.28 19.65 15.19
N HIS A 146 11.84 20.25 16.22
CA HIS A 146 11.98 19.61 17.52
C HIS A 146 10.83 20.01 18.44
N VAL A 147 10.32 19.04 19.17
CA VAL A 147 9.34 19.21 20.23
C VAL A 147 10.04 18.88 21.55
N LEU A 148 10.17 19.85 22.42
CA LEU A 148 10.63 19.66 23.77
C LEU A 148 9.43 19.65 24.70
N LEU A 149 9.32 18.57 25.47
CA LEU A 149 8.23 18.33 26.41
C LEU A 149 8.76 18.51 27.84
N ASP A 150 8.03 19.27 28.65
CA ASP A 150 8.32 19.41 30.05
C ASP A 150 7.24 18.72 30.93
N THR A 151 7.60 18.35 32.13
CA THR A 151 6.70 17.71 33.11
C THR A 151 5.53 18.62 33.53
N ALA A 152 5.63 19.92 33.28
CA ALA A 152 4.59 20.92 33.54
C ALA A 152 3.53 21.05 32.44
N ASN A 153 3.41 20.08 31.52
CA ASN A 153 2.55 20.14 30.33
C ASN A 153 2.91 21.29 29.38
N LEU A 154 4.13 21.83 29.49
CA LEU A 154 4.64 22.82 28.56
C LEU A 154 5.25 22.14 27.34
N VAL A 155 4.86 22.61 26.17
CA VAL A 155 5.37 22.19 24.89
C VAL A 155 6.14 23.34 24.24
N ILE A 156 7.37 23.07 23.84
CA ILE A 156 8.22 24.07 23.18
C ILE A 156 8.59 23.50 21.80
N LEU A 157 8.27 24.26 20.76
CA LEU A 157 8.68 23.96 19.39
C LEU A 157 9.94 24.72 19.05
N MET A 158 10.90 24.02 18.46
CA MET A 158 12.18 24.60 18.04
C MET A 158 12.46 24.16 16.60
N ASN A 159 13.13 25.02 15.84
CA ASN A 159 13.66 24.63 14.53
C ASN A 159 14.83 23.62 14.70
N LEU A 160 15.36 23.10 13.61
CA LEU A 160 16.50 22.17 13.64
C LEU A 160 17.77 22.81 14.22
N ASP A 161 17.91 24.13 14.14
CA ASP A 161 19.03 24.90 14.68
C ASP A 161 18.91 25.14 16.19
N GLY A 162 17.77 24.72 16.80
CA GLY A 162 17.51 24.87 18.23
C GLY A 162 16.92 26.22 18.66
N GLU A 163 16.53 27.06 17.69
CA GLU A 163 15.83 28.30 17.99
C GLU A 163 14.36 28.05 18.30
N LYS A 164 13.85 28.71 19.33
CA LYS A 164 12.47 28.58 19.76
C LYS A 164 11.52 29.22 18.73
N MET A 165 10.62 28.43 18.16
CA MET A 165 9.58 28.92 17.28
C MET A 165 8.29 29.27 18.02
N TRP A 166 7.89 28.42 18.98
CA TRP A 166 6.64 28.55 19.72
C TRP A 166 6.74 27.88 21.08
N SER A 167 5.89 28.31 22.02
CA SER A 167 5.68 27.60 23.31
C SER A 167 4.29 27.85 23.84
N GLY A 168 3.67 26.82 24.36
CA GLY A 168 2.33 26.85 24.91
C GLY A 168 1.99 25.53 25.58
N HIS A 169 0.72 25.23 25.72
CA HIS A 169 0.23 24.01 26.32
C HIS A 169 -0.27 23.03 25.25
N TYR A 170 -0.54 21.80 25.69
CA TYR A 170 -1.15 20.80 24.79
C TYR A 170 -2.49 21.29 24.23
N SER A 171 -2.82 20.85 23.02
CA SER A 171 -4.05 21.16 22.29
C SER A 171 -4.20 22.62 21.86
N GLU A 172 -3.20 23.47 22.08
CA GLU A 172 -3.18 24.82 21.52
C GLU A 172 -2.84 24.79 20.03
N SER A 173 -3.47 25.68 19.25
CA SER A 173 -3.19 25.82 17.83
C SER A 173 -1.88 26.56 17.60
N VAL A 174 -0.98 25.92 16.87
CA VAL A 174 0.33 26.46 16.50
C VAL A 174 0.33 26.82 15.03
N PRO A 175 0.46 28.09 14.65
CA PRO A 175 0.53 28.47 13.23
C PRO A 175 1.88 28.07 12.63
N MET A 176 1.83 27.32 11.52
CA MET A 176 3.00 26.88 10.75
C MET A 176 2.89 27.31 9.27
N GLY A 177 2.79 28.63 9.05
CA GLY A 177 2.61 29.21 7.72
C GLY A 177 1.20 28.99 7.17
N ASP A 178 1.03 28.07 6.20
CA ASP A 178 -0.24 27.85 5.50
C ASP A 178 -1.21 26.90 6.23
N TYR A 179 -0.76 26.25 7.31
CA TYR A 179 -1.55 25.29 8.12
C TYR A 179 -1.31 25.49 9.62
N ASN A 180 -2.23 24.98 10.42
CA ASN A 180 -2.07 24.95 11.87
C ASN A 180 -1.80 23.52 12.34
N LEU A 181 -1.00 23.41 13.40
CA LEU A 181 -0.84 22.14 14.11
C LEU A 181 -1.45 22.25 15.50
N SER A 182 -1.88 21.11 16.04
CA SER A 182 -2.08 20.95 17.46
C SER A 182 -1.28 19.74 17.97
N ILE A 183 -0.77 19.85 19.19
CA ILE A 183 0.04 18.79 19.79
C ILE A 183 -0.74 18.24 20.98
N GLU A 184 -1.11 16.97 20.86
CA GLU A 184 -1.84 16.26 21.89
C GLU A 184 -0.93 15.32 22.69
N PRO A 185 -1.14 15.12 23.99
CA PRO A 185 -0.40 14.16 24.77
C PRO A 185 -0.87 12.73 24.38
N ASN A 186 0.08 11.88 24.01
CA ASN A 186 -0.19 10.46 23.72
C ASN A 186 0.14 9.56 24.91
N ARG A 187 1.12 9.95 25.73
CA ARG A 187 1.46 9.29 26.99
C ARG A 187 1.93 10.30 28.03
N LYS A 188 1.92 9.91 29.30
CA LYS A 188 2.46 10.75 30.37
C LYS A 188 3.97 10.92 30.21
N VAL A 189 4.42 12.16 30.24
CA VAL A 189 5.82 12.54 30.22
C VAL A 189 6.31 12.67 31.65
N THR A 190 7.27 11.83 32.07
CA THR A 190 7.80 11.79 33.44
C THR A 190 9.11 12.55 33.58
N SER A 191 9.77 12.85 32.47
CA SER A 191 11.02 13.63 32.40
C SER A 191 11.01 14.52 31.17
N LYS A 192 11.92 15.51 31.12
CA LYS A 192 12.07 16.29 29.89
C LYS A 192 12.47 15.40 28.74
N GLU A 193 11.67 15.39 27.66
CA GLU A 193 11.93 14.63 26.45
C GLU A 193 12.02 15.58 25.26
N LYS A 194 13.04 15.36 24.42
CA LYS A 194 13.19 16.02 23.12
C LYS A 194 12.97 14.99 22.03
N ILE A 195 12.07 15.28 21.12
CA ILE A 195 11.80 14.47 19.93
C ILE A 195 11.85 15.35 18.69
N ARG A 196 12.30 14.80 17.58
CA ARG A 196 12.15 15.41 16.27
C ARG A 196 10.86 14.91 15.64
N VAL A 197 10.10 15.81 15.06
CA VAL A 197 8.89 15.53 14.30
C VAL A 197 9.16 15.91 12.85
N ASP A 198 9.04 14.92 11.98
CA ASP A 198 9.19 15.10 10.54
C ASP A 198 7.80 15.00 9.90
N LEU A 199 7.33 16.12 9.33
CA LEU A 199 6.08 16.19 8.56
C LEU A 199 6.41 16.00 7.07
N SER A 200 5.64 15.19 6.40
CA SER A 200 5.76 14.98 4.96
C SER A 200 4.38 15.00 4.30
N SER A 201 4.34 15.36 3.01
CA SER A 201 3.08 15.28 2.26
C SER A 201 2.61 13.83 2.13
N PHE A 202 1.31 13.60 2.16
CA PHE A 202 0.72 12.26 1.99
C PHE A 202 1.21 11.56 0.72
N ARG A 203 1.34 12.32 -0.38
CA ARG A 203 1.84 11.79 -1.65
C ARG A 203 3.28 11.29 -1.57
N LYS A 204 4.16 12.03 -0.89
CA LYS A 204 5.56 11.64 -0.72
C LYS A 204 5.67 10.39 0.15
N THR A 205 4.94 10.38 1.25
CA THR A 205 4.89 9.25 2.18
C THR A 205 4.34 8.01 1.49
N ALA A 206 3.22 8.11 0.77
CA ALA A 206 2.64 7.01 0.00
C ALA A 206 3.60 6.46 -1.07
N ASN A 207 4.32 7.33 -1.78
CA ASN A 207 5.33 6.89 -2.75
C ASN A 207 6.49 6.13 -2.07
N SER A 208 6.91 6.56 -0.88
CA SER A 208 7.96 5.88 -0.10
C SER A 208 7.50 4.48 0.34
N PHE A 209 6.29 4.35 0.88
CA PHE A 209 5.74 3.04 1.25
C PHE A 209 5.49 2.15 0.04
N SER A 210 4.96 2.69 -1.07
CA SER A 210 4.77 1.93 -2.31
C SER A 210 6.10 1.42 -2.87
N GLY A 211 7.19 2.18 -2.76
CA GLY A 211 8.52 1.74 -3.20
C GLY A 211 9.10 0.60 -2.35
N ASN A 212 8.67 0.47 -1.09
CA ASN A 212 9.09 -0.57 -0.16
C ASN A 212 8.11 -1.77 -0.11
N LEU A 213 6.95 -1.64 -0.76
CA LEU A 213 5.93 -2.68 -0.87
C LEU A 213 6.24 -3.61 -2.03
N ASN A 214 6.20 -4.91 -1.77
CA ASN A 214 6.29 -5.93 -2.80
C ASN A 214 5.14 -6.92 -2.63
N VAL A 215 4.39 -7.13 -3.71
CA VAL A 215 3.28 -8.08 -3.76
C VAL A 215 3.58 -9.09 -4.85
N GLN A 216 3.51 -10.36 -4.52
CA GLN A 216 3.82 -11.45 -5.45
C GLN A 216 2.94 -12.66 -5.22
N ILE A 217 2.73 -13.46 -6.27
CA ILE A 217 2.00 -14.74 -6.17
C ILE A 217 2.80 -15.69 -5.29
N LEU A 218 2.18 -16.23 -4.24
CA LEU A 218 2.84 -17.14 -3.30
C LEU A 218 3.08 -18.52 -3.91
N VAL A 219 2.09 -19.04 -4.63
CA VAL A 219 2.15 -20.34 -5.30
C VAL A 219 1.46 -20.20 -6.64
N LYS A 220 2.08 -20.68 -7.71
CA LYS A 220 1.48 -20.68 -9.07
C LYS A 220 0.14 -21.41 -9.07
N ASN A 221 -0.80 -20.89 -9.81
CA ASN A 221 -2.17 -21.41 -9.95
C ASN A 221 -2.98 -21.36 -8.63
N THR A 222 -2.63 -20.48 -7.70
CA THR A 222 -3.44 -20.24 -6.49
C THR A 222 -3.78 -18.75 -6.39
N ASN A 223 -4.91 -18.44 -5.76
CA ASN A 223 -5.34 -17.07 -5.50
C ASN A 223 -4.66 -16.48 -4.25
N SER A 224 -3.49 -17.00 -3.87
CA SER A 224 -2.76 -16.57 -2.69
C SER A 224 -1.60 -15.66 -3.07
N VAL A 225 -1.58 -14.46 -2.52
CA VAL A 225 -0.51 -13.49 -2.70
C VAL A 225 0.25 -13.26 -1.39
N LEU A 226 1.54 -13.02 -1.53
CA LEU A 226 2.42 -12.60 -0.44
C LEU A 226 2.62 -11.09 -0.56
N VAL A 227 2.17 -10.36 0.44
CA VAL A 227 2.41 -8.92 0.59
C VAL A 227 3.60 -8.75 1.52
N SER A 228 4.63 -8.04 1.09
CA SER A 228 5.85 -7.81 1.86
C SER A 228 6.15 -6.31 1.91
N LEU A 229 6.46 -5.79 3.09
CA LEU A 229 6.81 -4.40 3.30
C LEU A 229 8.13 -4.31 4.08
N LYS A 230 9.07 -3.53 3.56
CA LYS A 230 10.32 -3.21 4.26
C LYS A 230 10.14 -1.96 5.10
N ASP A 231 10.29 -2.10 6.42
CA ASP A 231 10.12 -1.00 7.37
C ASP A 231 11.14 -1.09 8.52
N ALA A 232 11.53 0.06 9.05
CA ALA A 232 12.36 0.15 10.24
C ALA A 232 11.58 -0.18 11.53
N VAL A 233 10.26 0.00 11.51
CA VAL A 233 9.35 -0.23 12.65
C VAL A 233 8.39 -1.38 12.31
N PRO A 234 8.60 -2.60 12.82
CA PRO A 234 7.76 -3.76 12.50
C PRO A 234 6.28 -3.55 12.80
N ALA A 235 5.95 -2.88 13.91
CA ALA A 235 4.57 -2.59 14.30
C ALA A 235 3.86 -1.72 13.25
N ARG A 236 4.55 -0.72 12.69
CA ARG A 236 4.04 0.11 11.59
C ARG A 236 3.85 -0.72 10.32
N GLY A 237 4.83 -1.53 9.96
CA GLY A 237 4.73 -2.40 8.79
C GLY A 237 3.52 -3.34 8.87
N ILE A 238 3.24 -3.91 10.04
CA ILE A 238 2.05 -4.74 10.29
C ILE A 238 0.76 -3.91 10.12
N ALA A 239 0.72 -2.71 10.72
CA ALA A 239 -0.44 -1.82 10.62
C ALA A 239 -0.72 -1.43 9.16
N VAL A 240 0.32 -1.09 8.38
CA VAL A 240 0.21 -0.73 6.96
C VAL A 240 -0.32 -1.89 6.13
N ILE A 241 0.21 -3.12 6.30
CA ILE A 241 -0.28 -4.29 5.55
C ILE A 241 -1.75 -4.57 5.91
N ASN A 242 -2.12 -4.51 7.17
CA ASN A 242 -3.49 -4.76 7.60
C ASN A 242 -4.46 -3.69 7.06
N ALA A 243 -4.08 -2.41 7.13
CA ALA A 243 -4.88 -1.32 6.57
C ALA A 243 -4.99 -1.42 5.05
N LEU A 244 -3.91 -1.78 4.36
CA LEU A 244 -3.89 -1.99 2.91
C LEU A 244 -4.90 -3.06 2.48
N VAL A 245 -4.89 -4.22 3.15
CA VAL A 245 -5.83 -5.31 2.86
C VAL A 245 -7.26 -4.91 3.20
N LYS A 246 -7.46 -4.21 4.31
CA LYS A 246 -8.79 -3.70 4.72
C LYS A 246 -9.34 -2.73 3.68
N ARG A 247 -8.54 -1.74 3.23
CA ARG A 247 -8.94 -0.77 2.21
C ARG A 247 -9.20 -1.41 0.86
N TYR A 248 -8.34 -2.31 0.44
CA TYR A 248 -8.55 -3.10 -0.78
C TYR A 248 -9.91 -3.84 -0.76
N ASN A 249 -10.23 -4.52 0.34
CA ASN A 249 -11.52 -5.20 0.49
C ASN A 249 -12.69 -4.21 0.48
N GLN A 250 -12.56 -3.06 1.16
CA GLN A 250 -13.60 -2.05 1.21
C GLN A 250 -13.86 -1.44 -0.17
N ASN A 251 -12.80 -1.06 -0.89
CA ASN A 251 -12.92 -0.54 -2.25
C ASN A 251 -13.56 -1.56 -3.20
N GLY A 252 -13.24 -2.85 -3.04
CA GLY A 252 -13.89 -3.92 -3.78
C GLY A 252 -15.40 -4.04 -3.50
N ILE A 253 -15.84 -3.86 -2.25
CA ILE A 253 -17.25 -3.86 -1.86
C ILE A 253 -17.96 -2.61 -2.44
N ASP A 254 -17.35 -1.44 -2.31
CA ASP A 254 -17.91 -0.17 -2.79
C ASP A 254 -18.05 -0.17 -4.31
N ASN A 255 -17.07 -0.67 -5.03
CA ASN A 255 -17.13 -0.83 -6.49
C ASN A 255 -18.28 -1.78 -6.92
N LYS A 256 -18.47 -2.91 -6.21
CA LYS A 256 -19.59 -3.82 -6.49
C LYS A 256 -20.93 -3.16 -6.24
N ARG A 257 -21.05 -2.37 -5.18
CA ARG A 257 -22.28 -1.63 -4.89
C ARG A 257 -22.61 -0.65 -6.01
N ILE A 258 -21.63 0.16 -6.43
CA ILE A 258 -21.79 1.14 -7.53
C ILE A 258 -22.24 0.44 -8.82
N VAL A 259 -21.60 -0.67 -9.20
CA VAL A 259 -21.97 -1.44 -10.39
C VAL A 259 -23.38 -2.03 -10.27
N SER A 260 -23.74 -2.53 -9.08
CA SER A 260 -25.08 -3.08 -8.83
C SER A 260 -26.17 -2.01 -8.91
N GLU A 261 -25.94 -0.84 -8.32
CA GLU A 261 -26.85 0.30 -8.38
C GLU A 261 -27.05 0.77 -9.82
N ALA A 262 -25.97 0.96 -10.58
CA ALA A 262 -26.04 1.32 -11.99
C ALA A 262 -26.74 0.25 -12.84
N THR A 263 -26.57 -1.04 -12.51
CA THR A 263 -27.26 -2.13 -13.21
C THR A 263 -28.76 -2.10 -12.95
N VAL A 264 -29.18 -1.86 -11.71
CA VAL A 264 -30.59 -1.74 -11.35
C VAL A 264 -31.24 -0.55 -12.05
N GLU A 265 -30.56 0.59 -12.08
CA GLU A 265 -31.02 1.79 -12.80
C GLU A 265 -31.20 1.52 -14.30
N PHE A 266 -30.18 0.92 -14.95
CA PHE A 266 -30.28 0.51 -16.36
C PHE A 266 -31.43 -0.47 -16.64
N ILE A 267 -31.65 -1.46 -15.75
CA ILE A 267 -32.75 -2.41 -15.91
C ILE A 267 -34.09 -1.68 -15.79
N ASN A 268 -34.27 -0.77 -14.85
CA ASN A 268 -35.48 0.01 -14.67
C ASN A 268 -35.78 0.88 -15.92
N GLU A 269 -34.78 1.62 -16.42
CA GLU A 269 -34.92 2.37 -17.64
C GLU A 269 -35.34 1.48 -18.84
N ARG A 270 -34.73 0.30 -18.94
CA ARG A 270 -35.07 -0.63 -20.03
C ARG A 270 -36.46 -1.20 -19.89
N LEU A 271 -36.91 -1.48 -18.68
CA LEU A 271 -38.30 -1.91 -18.42
C LEU A 271 -39.32 -0.83 -18.80
N ASP A 272 -39.02 0.44 -18.52
CA ASP A 272 -39.91 1.54 -18.90
C ASP A 272 -40.03 1.68 -20.43
N VAL A 273 -38.94 1.53 -21.16
CA VAL A 273 -38.94 1.51 -22.63
C VAL A 273 -39.79 0.36 -23.16
N ILE A 274 -39.57 -0.86 -22.64
CA ILE A 274 -40.30 -2.06 -23.05
C ILE A 274 -41.80 -1.90 -22.74
N ASN A 275 -42.17 -1.36 -21.59
CA ASN A 275 -43.57 -1.11 -21.24
C ASN A 275 -44.23 -0.13 -22.17
N GLN A 276 -43.52 0.94 -22.58
CA GLN A 276 -44.01 1.91 -23.56
C GLN A 276 -44.19 1.26 -24.96
N GLU A 277 -43.22 0.47 -25.40
CA GLU A 277 -43.32 -0.26 -26.67
C GLU A 277 -44.49 -1.24 -26.65
N LEU A 278 -44.64 -2.03 -25.57
CA LEU A 278 -45.76 -2.96 -25.37
C LEU A 278 -47.10 -2.27 -25.43
N GLY A 279 -47.25 -1.17 -24.66
CA GLY A 279 -48.48 -0.38 -24.68
C GLY A 279 -48.79 0.23 -26.05
N THR A 280 -47.78 0.50 -26.88
CA THR A 280 -47.95 0.95 -28.27
C THR A 280 -48.42 -0.19 -29.17
N ILE A 281 -47.83 -1.38 -29.01
CA ILE A 281 -48.21 -2.58 -29.76
C ILE A 281 -49.63 -3.04 -29.39
N GLU A 282 -49.96 -3.03 -28.12
CA GLU A 282 -51.31 -3.38 -27.65
C GLU A 282 -52.37 -2.45 -28.23
N ARG A 283 -52.14 -1.13 -28.21
CA ARG A 283 -53.04 -0.16 -28.84
C ARG A 283 -53.21 -0.42 -30.35
N ARG A 284 -52.11 -0.66 -31.07
CA ARG A 284 -52.16 -1.03 -32.51
C ARG A 284 -52.92 -2.29 -32.75
N ALA A 285 -52.76 -3.33 -31.92
CA ALA A 285 -53.47 -4.59 -31.97
C ALA A 285 -55.00 -4.38 -31.71
N GLU A 286 -55.33 -3.53 -30.73
CA GLU A 286 -56.72 -3.19 -30.42
C GLU A 286 -57.40 -2.40 -31.59
N ASP A 287 -56.69 -1.41 -32.14
CA ASP A 287 -57.18 -0.64 -33.31
C ASP A 287 -57.35 -1.53 -34.54
N PHE A 288 -56.40 -2.47 -34.77
CA PHE A 288 -56.52 -3.45 -35.85
C PHE A 288 -57.74 -4.35 -35.69
N LYS A 289 -57.99 -4.85 -34.44
CA LYS A 289 -59.19 -5.65 -34.12
C LYS A 289 -60.47 -4.89 -34.34
N LYS A 290 -60.52 -3.60 -33.92
CA LYS A 290 -61.69 -2.71 -34.09
C LYS A 290 -61.96 -2.41 -35.58
N THR A 291 -60.91 -2.10 -36.33
CA THR A 291 -61.01 -1.75 -37.74
C THR A 291 -61.46 -2.94 -38.60
N ASN A 292 -60.97 -4.16 -38.29
CA ASN A 292 -61.34 -5.36 -39.06
C ASN A 292 -62.52 -6.12 -38.47
N LYS A 293 -63.27 -5.59 -37.50
CA LYS A 293 -64.41 -6.20 -36.84
C LYS A 293 -64.14 -7.63 -36.33
N LEU A 294 -62.85 -7.89 -35.90
CA LEU A 294 -62.47 -9.19 -35.37
C LEU A 294 -62.79 -9.19 -33.87
N THR A 295 -64.00 -9.50 -33.49
CA THR A 295 -64.44 -9.78 -32.14
C THR A 295 -64.12 -11.20 -31.84
N ASP A 296 -63.02 -11.48 -31.12
CA ASP A 296 -62.62 -12.74 -30.48
C ASP A 296 -62.50 -13.94 -31.45
N ILE A 297 -61.20 -14.25 -31.85
CA ILE A 297 -60.85 -15.36 -32.74
C ILE A 297 -61.32 -16.70 -32.21
N THR A 298 -61.56 -16.86 -30.91
CA THR A 298 -62.08 -18.07 -30.28
C THR A 298 -63.58 -18.24 -30.48
N SER A 299 -64.34 -17.18 -30.47
CA SER A 299 -65.79 -17.24 -30.72
C SER A 299 -66.09 -17.40 -32.23
N ASP A 300 -65.34 -16.75 -33.11
CA ASP A 300 -65.50 -16.89 -34.56
C ASP A 300 -65.06 -18.26 -35.04
N ALA A 301 -63.99 -18.84 -34.52
CA ALA A 301 -63.57 -20.23 -34.85
C ALA A 301 -64.58 -21.23 -34.38
N ALA A 302 -65.22 -21.07 -33.21
CA ALA A 302 -66.28 -21.92 -32.71
C ALA A 302 -67.54 -21.84 -33.60
N PHE A 303 -67.91 -20.60 -34.02
CA PHE A 303 -69.06 -20.38 -34.90
C PHE A 303 -68.86 -20.96 -36.31
N VAL A 304 -67.68 -20.90 -36.85
CA VAL A 304 -67.32 -21.53 -38.15
C VAL A 304 -67.31 -23.05 -38.05
N MET A 305 -66.82 -23.64 -36.96
CA MET A 305 -66.86 -25.08 -36.72
C MET A 305 -68.28 -25.60 -36.52
N GLU A 306 -69.15 -24.84 -35.86
CA GLU A 306 -70.53 -25.24 -35.64
C GLU A 306 -71.35 -25.17 -36.94
N ARG A 307 -71.12 -24.19 -37.82
CA ARG A 307 -71.69 -24.14 -39.15
C ARG A 307 -71.27 -25.29 -40.05
N LYS A 308 -70.00 -25.75 -39.95
CA LYS A 308 -69.51 -26.95 -40.73
C LYS A 308 -70.09 -28.27 -40.22
N LYS A 309 -70.64 -28.33 -39.03
CA LYS A 309 -71.28 -29.51 -38.45
C LYS A 309 -72.76 -29.62 -38.83
N GLN A 310 -73.42 -28.53 -39.35
CA GLN A 310 -74.82 -28.50 -39.71
C GLN A 310 -75.03 -28.52 -41.25
N SER A 311 -74.02 -28.62 -42.06
CA SER A 311 -74.01 -28.85 -43.50
C SER A 311 -73.46 -30.21 -43.81
#